data_9c5f4184ad354e09906fcf181172ca10
#
_entry.id   9c5f4184ad354e09906fcf181172ca10
#
_cell.length_a   1.000
_cell.length_b   1.000
_cell.length_c   1.000
_cell.angle_alpha   90.00
_cell.angle_beta   90.00
_cell.angle_gamma   90.00
#
_symmetry.space_group_name_H-M   'P 1'
#
loop_
_entity.id
_entity.type
_entity.pdbx_description
1 polymer ?
#
loop_
_entity_poly.entity_id
_entity_poly.type
_entity_poly.pdbx_seq_one_letter_code
_entity_poly.pdbx_strand_id
1 'polypeptide(L)'
;MFFISANLFSQSNFEKGEKLFAQKKYNEAKIHFDNYLSQFPLNLKTIEYLGDIAGHNKDWDEAIKYYEKIKQQNPQNANYHYKYGGALGMKAKESNKFAALGMIDDVEDAFLIATKLDKKHIESRWALVIFYIEIPAIIGGSETKAQVYANELMQLSKVDGYLAKGYIDVYFKRYKNAEINYKNAHTIGNSKTTFEKLYDLYLNKLKEKAKANKLKELFEK
;
A
#
# COMPACT_ATOMS: atom_id res chain seq x y z
N MET A 1 -40.66 12.48 18.33
CA MET A 1 -40.56 11.09 17.87
C MET A 1 -39.88 10.93 16.48
N PHE A 2 -39.15 11.89 15.97
CA PHE A 2 -38.54 11.89 14.65
C PHE A 2 -37.00 11.54 14.64
N PHE A 3 -36.34 11.52 15.79
CA PHE A 3 -34.90 11.31 15.88
C PHE A 3 -34.44 9.82 15.80
N ILE A 4 -35.34 8.89 16.11
CA ILE A 4 -34.98 7.46 16.17
C ILE A 4 -34.94 6.83 14.76
N SER A 5 -35.81 7.27 13.85
CA SER A 5 -35.84 6.73 12.48
C SER A 5 -34.66 7.17 11.60
N ALA A 6 -34.15 8.40 11.78
CA ALA A 6 -33.00 8.90 11.05
C ALA A 6 -31.72 8.15 11.40
N ASN A 7 -31.53 7.83 12.68
CA ASN A 7 -30.35 7.08 13.14
C ASN A 7 -30.32 5.62 12.63
N LEU A 8 -31.48 4.95 12.61
CA LEU A 8 -31.59 3.57 12.10
C LEU A 8 -31.33 3.51 10.58
N PHE A 9 -31.82 4.48 9.83
CA PHE A 9 -31.61 4.54 8.37
C PHE A 9 -30.16 4.87 8.02
N SER A 10 -29.54 5.71 8.82
CA SER A 10 -28.15 6.11 8.69
C SER A 10 -27.17 4.97 8.98
N GLN A 11 -27.35 4.26 10.10
CA GLN A 11 -26.55 3.09 10.44
C GLN A 11 -26.67 2.01 9.36
N SER A 12 -27.88 1.82 8.80
CA SER A 12 -28.10 0.94 7.65
C SER A 12 -27.29 1.33 6.41
N ASN A 13 -27.09 2.64 6.14
CA ASN A 13 -26.28 3.08 5.00
C ASN A 13 -24.77 2.77 5.22
N PHE A 14 -24.24 3.03 6.39
CA PHE A 14 -22.83 2.73 6.67
C PHE A 14 -22.55 1.22 6.51
N GLU A 15 -23.35 0.37 7.15
CA GLU A 15 -23.22 -1.09 7.09
C GLU A 15 -23.38 -1.64 5.66
N LYS A 16 -24.31 -1.08 4.88
CA LYS A 16 -24.46 -1.43 3.45
C LYS A 16 -23.23 -1.04 2.65
N GLY A 17 -22.69 0.15 2.88
CA GLY A 17 -21.44 0.61 2.27
C GLY A 17 -20.28 -0.35 2.55
N GLU A 18 -20.09 -0.74 3.82
CA GLU A 18 -19.04 -1.69 4.20
C GLU A 18 -19.21 -3.06 3.53
N LYS A 19 -20.43 -3.58 3.49
CA LYS A 19 -20.73 -4.86 2.82
C LYS A 19 -20.43 -4.82 1.33
N LEU A 20 -20.83 -3.76 0.65
CA LEU A 20 -20.56 -3.57 -0.77
C LEU A 20 -19.07 -3.36 -1.05
N PHE A 21 -18.39 -2.60 -0.19
CA PHE A 21 -16.94 -2.42 -0.26
C PHE A 21 -16.18 -3.75 -0.14
N ALA A 22 -16.55 -4.58 0.84
CA ALA A 22 -15.99 -5.92 1.00
C ALA A 22 -16.21 -6.83 -0.21
N GLN A 23 -17.33 -6.63 -0.95
CA GLN A 23 -17.62 -7.30 -2.21
C GLN A 23 -16.93 -6.66 -3.43
N LYS A 24 -16.09 -5.64 -3.22
CA LYS A 24 -15.42 -4.85 -4.28
C LYS A 24 -16.38 -4.11 -5.21
N LYS A 25 -17.61 -3.87 -4.78
CA LYS A 25 -18.63 -3.08 -5.49
C LYS A 25 -18.49 -1.60 -5.13
N TYR A 26 -17.34 -1.03 -5.51
CA TYR A 26 -16.89 0.27 -5.03
C TYR A 26 -17.85 1.42 -5.38
N ASN A 27 -18.37 1.45 -6.59
CA ASN A 27 -19.30 2.52 -7.02
C ASN A 27 -20.64 2.45 -6.27
N GLU A 28 -21.15 1.24 -6.00
CA GLU A 28 -22.35 1.06 -5.19
C GLU A 28 -22.08 1.44 -3.72
N ALA A 29 -20.95 1.03 -3.16
CA ALA A 29 -20.54 1.39 -1.81
C ALA A 29 -20.42 2.90 -1.61
N LYS A 30 -19.88 3.61 -2.62
CA LYS A 30 -19.73 5.06 -2.60
C LYS A 30 -21.06 5.78 -2.35
N ILE A 31 -22.13 5.37 -3.01
CA ILE A 31 -23.46 5.99 -2.84
C ILE A 31 -23.91 5.92 -1.38
N HIS A 32 -23.71 4.78 -0.72
CA HIS A 32 -24.09 4.61 0.67
C HIS A 32 -23.19 5.41 1.63
N PHE A 33 -21.89 5.46 1.36
CA PHE A 33 -20.95 6.26 2.16
C PHE A 33 -21.19 7.77 1.98
N ASP A 34 -21.48 8.25 0.78
CA ASP A 34 -21.84 9.66 0.54
C ASP A 34 -23.12 10.04 1.31
N ASN A 35 -24.15 9.18 1.27
CA ASN A 35 -25.39 9.39 2.03
C ASN A 35 -25.16 9.38 3.55
N TYR A 36 -24.24 8.54 4.03
CA TYR A 36 -23.86 8.52 5.44
C TYR A 36 -23.07 9.78 5.81
N LEU A 37 -22.07 10.15 5.00
CA LEU A 37 -21.22 11.30 5.25
C LEU A 37 -21.99 12.64 5.22
N SER A 38 -23.08 12.73 4.42
CA SER A 38 -23.95 13.91 4.42
C SER A 38 -24.61 14.18 5.78
N GLN A 39 -24.85 13.13 6.56
CA GLN A 39 -25.42 13.21 7.91
C GLN A 39 -24.34 13.29 9.00
N PHE A 40 -23.17 12.68 8.75
CA PHE A 40 -22.04 12.61 9.68
C PHE A 40 -20.73 13.09 9.01
N PRO A 41 -20.59 14.39 8.72
CA PRO A 41 -19.52 14.93 7.86
C PRO A 41 -18.11 14.81 8.45
N LEU A 42 -17.99 14.46 9.73
CA LEU A 42 -16.72 14.25 10.44
C LEU A 42 -16.41 12.77 10.72
N ASN A 43 -17.21 11.84 10.17
CA ASN A 43 -16.93 10.42 10.38
C ASN A 43 -15.68 9.99 9.62
N LEU A 44 -14.57 9.84 10.34
CA LEU A 44 -13.25 9.52 9.78
C LEU A 44 -13.24 8.21 9.00
N LYS A 45 -13.99 7.21 9.48
CA LYS A 45 -14.04 5.90 8.84
C LYS A 45 -14.72 5.95 7.47
N THR A 46 -15.80 6.71 7.35
CA THR A 46 -16.48 6.92 6.08
C THR A 46 -15.60 7.69 5.09
N ILE A 47 -14.91 8.73 5.57
CA ILE A 47 -13.98 9.49 4.74
C ILE A 47 -12.82 8.60 4.27
N GLU A 48 -12.31 7.71 5.13
CA GLU A 48 -11.30 6.72 4.77
C GLU A 48 -11.78 5.79 3.66
N TYR A 49 -13.00 5.21 3.77
CA TYR A 49 -13.58 4.37 2.72
C TYR A 49 -13.74 5.10 1.39
N LEU A 50 -14.18 6.36 1.41
CA LEU A 50 -14.30 7.16 0.20
C LEU A 50 -12.94 7.42 -0.45
N GLY A 51 -11.91 7.67 0.35
CA GLY A 51 -10.53 7.76 -0.14
C GLY A 51 -10.04 6.43 -0.74
N ASP A 52 -10.33 5.30 -0.08
CA ASP A 52 -9.97 3.98 -0.59
C ASP A 52 -10.70 3.69 -1.92
N ILE A 53 -11.97 4.04 -2.05
CA ILE A 53 -12.75 3.90 -3.29
C ILE A 53 -12.15 4.76 -4.41
N ALA A 54 -11.84 6.03 -4.11
CA ALA A 54 -11.19 6.91 -5.08
C ALA A 54 -9.85 6.34 -5.56
N GLY A 55 -9.02 5.80 -4.63
CA GLY A 55 -7.77 5.13 -4.95
C GLY A 55 -7.97 3.88 -5.83
N HIS A 56 -8.98 3.05 -5.56
CA HIS A 56 -9.32 1.91 -6.42
C HIS A 56 -9.73 2.34 -7.82
N ASN A 57 -10.43 3.47 -7.95
CA ASN A 57 -10.82 4.05 -9.24
C ASN A 57 -9.68 4.85 -9.90
N LYS A 58 -8.50 4.94 -9.27
CA LYS A 58 -7.36 5.76 -9.69
C LYS A 58 -7.65 7.26 -9.77
N ASP A 59 -8.67 7.71 -9.07
CA ASP A 59 -8.93 9.14 -8.88
C ASP A 59 -8.06 9.64 -7.72
N TRP A 60 -6.77 9.88 -8.05
CA TRP A 60 -5.77 10.23 -7.05
C TRP A 60 -6.03 11.59 -6.44
N ASP A 61 -6.61 12.53 -7.18
CA ASP A 61 -6.96 13.85 -6.66
C ASP A 61 -8.02 13.77 -5.57
N GLU A 62 -9.07 12.99 -5.80
CA GLU A 62 -10.12 12.78 -4.83
C GLU A 62 -9.61 11.95 -3.62
N ALA A 63 -8.78 10.93 -3.87
CA ALA A 63 -8.16 10.13 -2.82
C ALA A 63 -7.28 11.00 -1.89
N ILE A 64 -6.42 11.85 -2.45
CA ILE A 64 -5.58 12.78 -1.70
C ILE A 64 -6.43 13.71 -0.83
N LYS A 65 -7.49 14.27 -1.37
CA LYS A 65 -8.41 15.17 -0.66
C LYS A 65 -9.05 14.50 0.56
N TYR A 66 -9.53 13.25 0.42
CA TYR A 66 -10.08 12.49 1.54
C TYR A 66 -9.02 12.15 2.57
N TYR A 67 -7.86 11.66 2.15
CA TYR A 67 -6.79 11.29 3.08
C TYR A 67 -6.16 12.49 3.77
N GLU A 68 -6.04 13.63 3.10
CA GLU A 68 -5.61 14.87 3.73
C GLU A 68 -6.58 15.30 4.84
N LYS A 69 -7.89 15.22 4.59
CA LYS A 69 -8.91 15.55 5.59
C LYS A 69 -8.79 14.68 6.83
N ILE A 70 -8.66 13.35 6.70
CA ILE A 70 -8.53 12.47 7.88
C ILE A 70 -7.18 12.63 8.58
N LYS A 71 -6.09 12.86 7.85
CA LYS A 71 -4.76 13.17 8.38
C LYS A 71 -4.78 14.45 9.23
N GLN A 72 -5.48 15.50 8.76
CA GLN A 72 -5.62 16.75 9.52
C GLN A 72 -6.45 16.57 10.78
N GLN A 73 -7.52 15.78 10.75
CA GLN A 73 -8.38 15.54 11.90
C GLN A 73 -7.77 14.60 12.94
N ASN A 74 -6.91 13.68 12.53
CA ASN A 74 -6.18 12.79 13.42
C ASN A 74 -4.71 12.65 12.99
N PRO A 75 -3.88 13.67 13.26
CA PRO A 75 -2.49 13.71 12.80
C PRO A 75 -1.57 12.69 13.48
N GLN A 76 -2.04 12.01 14.54
CA GLN A 76 -1.28 10.94 15.21
C GLN A 76 -1.55 9.55 14.63
N ASN A 77 -2.40 9.43 13.64
CA ASN A 77 -2.69 8.14 13.00
C ASN A 77 -1.69 7.86 11.87
N ALA A 78 -0.80 6.91 12.08
CA ALA A 78 0.22 6.51 11.11
C ALA A 78 -0.37 6.08 9.76
N ASN A 79 -1.49 5.33 9.79
CA ASN A 79 -2.12 4.84 8.58
C ASN A 79 -2.67 5.97 7.69
N TYR A 80 -3.11 7.09 8.27
CA TYR A 80 -3.61 8.23 7.49
C TYR A 80 -2.48 8.95 6.75
N HIS A 81 -1.31 9.09 7.38
CA HIS A 81 -0.11 9.58 6.70
C HIS A 81 0.34 8.64 5.58
N TYR A 82 0.37 7.34 5.85
CA TYR A 82 0.70 6.33 4.85
C TYR A 82 -0.23 6.37 3.63
N LYS A 83 -1.54 6.41 3.84
CA LYS A 83 -2.53 6.48 2.75
C LYS A 83 -2.40 7.77 1.95
N TYR A 84 -2.20 8.90 2.62
CA TYR A 84 -1.96 10.18 1.96
C TYR A 84 -0.70 10.15 1.09
N GLY A 85 0.42 9.70 1.64
CA GLY A 85 1.67 9.55 0.90
C GLY A 85 1.56 8.56 -0.27
N GLY A 86 0.80 7.47 -0.07
CA GLY A 86 0.51 6.50 -1.12
C GLY A 86 -0.25 7.09 -2.30
N ALA A 87 -1.32 7.85 -2.04
CA ALA A 87 -2.09 8.51 -3.08
C ALA A 87 -1.28 9.59 -3.82
N LEU A 88 -0.48 10.39 -3.09
CA LEU A 88 0.46 11.34 -3.69
C LEU A 88 1.50 10.66 -4.57
N GLY A 89 2.09 9.56 -4.10
CA GLY A 89 3.07 8.80 -4.86
C GLY A 89 2.49 8.21 -6.15
N MET A 90 1.26 7.73 -6.10
CA MET A 90 0.55 7.25 -7.30
C MET A 90 0.22 8.39 -8.27
N LYS A 91 -0.23 9.54 -7.76
CA LYS A 91 -0.43 10.74 -8.58
C LYS A 91 0.87 11.19 -9.23
N ALA A 92 1.98 11.25 -8.48
CA ALA A 92 3.29 11.60 -9.02
C ALA A 92 3.71 10.66 -10.15
N LYS A 93 3.48 9.36 -10.00
CA LYS A 93 3.82 8.32 -11.00
C LYS A 93 3.05 8.49 -12.31
N GLU A 94 1.81 8.99 -12.26
CA GLU A 94 0.96 9.23 -13.43
C GLU A 94 1.09 10.67 -13.99
N SER A 95 1.80 11.55 -13.28
CA SER A 95 2.02 12.94 -13.67
C SER A 95 3.22 13.10 -14.61
N ASN A 96 3.31 14.27 -15.25
CA ASN A 96 4.54 14.63 -15.95
C ASN A 96 5.69 14.86 -14.95
N LYS A 97 6.94 14.83 -15.44
CA LYS A 97 8.15 14.89 -14.61
C LYS A 97 8.23 16.12 -13.70
N PHE A 98 7.78 17.29 -14.16
CA PHE A 98 7.84 18.52 -13.35
C PHE A 98 6.82 18.48 -12.22
N ALA A 99 5.59 18.05 -12.51
CA ALA A 99 4.57 17.90 -11.48
C ALA A 99 4.95 16.81 -10.46
N ALA A 100 5.53 15.69 -10.92
CA ALA A 100 6.02 14.63 -10.07
C ALA A 100 7.10 15.13 -9.09
N LEU A 101 8.08 15.91 -9.56
CA LEU A 101 9.12 16.50 -8.71
C LEU A 101 8.56 17.31 -7.54
N GLY A 102 7.50 18.08 -7.78
CA GLY A 102 6.85 18.87 -6.74
C GLY A 102 6.13 18.07 -5.64
N MET A 103 6.01 16.75 -5.82
CA MET A 103 5.34 15.86 -4.85
C MET A 103 6.32 14.94 -4.08
N ILE A 104 7.57 14.85 -4.52
CA ILE A 104 8.55 13.87 -4.00
C ILE A 104 8.77 14.04 -2.50
N ASP A 105 9.01 15.25 -2.04
CA ASP A 105 9.30 15.54 -0.63
C ASP A 105 8.07 15.24 0.25
N ASP A 106 6.88 15.61 -0.19
CA ASP A 106 5.63 15.34 0.53
C ASP A 106 5.35 13.84 0.65
N VAL A 107 5.67 13.05 -0.39
CA VAL A 107 5.55 11.59 -0.39
C VAL A 107 6.52 10.98 0.63
N GLU A 108 7.81 11.39 0.59
CA GLU A 108 8.83 10.90 1.54
C GLU A 108 8.43 11.23 2.98
N ASP A 109 8.08 12.48 3.24
CA ASP A 109 7.71 12.97 4.57
C ASP A 109 6.49 12.23 5.12
N ALA A 110 5.46 12.00 4.31
CA ALA A 110 4.27 11.28 4.76
C ALA A 110 4.62 9.86 5.23
N PHE A 111 5.44 9.13 4.50
CA PHE A 111 5.88 7.79 4.90
C PHE A 111 6.81 7.79 6.11
N LEU A 112 7.72 8.77 6.19
CA LEU A 112 8.60 8.95 7.34
C LEU A 112 7.81 9.28 8.62
N ILE A 113 6.80 10.13 8.54
CA ILE A 113 5.92 10.43 9.66
C ILE A 113 5.17 9.16 10.10
N ALA A 114 4.62 8.39 9.15
CA ALA A 114 3.95 7.14 9.47
C ALA A 114 4.87 6.16 10.24
N THR A 115 6.14 6.00 9.82
CA THR A 115 7.10 5.15 10.54
C THR A 115 7.48 5.66 11.92
N LYS A 116 7.45 6.99 12.13
CA LYS A 116 7.71 7.60 13.43
C LYS A 116 6.55 7.42 14.40
N LEU A 117 5.32 7.59 13.91
CA LEU A 117 4.09 7.46 14.69
C LEU A 117 3.83 6.01 15.12
N ASP A 118 4.04 5.07 14.21
CA ASP A 118 3.95 3.64 14.53
C ASP A 118 5.24 2.90 14.15
N LYS A 119 6.00 2.52 15.18
CA LYS A 119 7.25 1.78 15.01
C LYS A 119 7.06 0.37 14.41
N LYS A 120 5.82 -0.13 14.36
CA LYS A 120 5.48 -1.45 13.81
C LYS A 120 4.74 -1.36 12.46
N HIS A 121 4.54 -0.16 11.91
CA HIS A 121 3.84 0.03 10.65
C HIS A 121 4.66 -0.55 9.49
N ILE A 122 4.27 -1.73 9.02
CA ILE A 122 4.97 -2.48 7.95
C ILE A 122 4.81 -1.77 6.61
N GLU A 123 3.60 -1.32 6.29
CA GLU A 123 3.24 -0.75 4.99
C GLU A 123 4.03 0.52 4.66
N SER A 124 4.26 1.40 5.65
CA SER A 124 5.07 2.61 5.42
C SER A 124 6.54 2.31 5.17
N ARG A 125 7.09 1.25 5.78
CA ARG A 125 8.46 0.80 5.50
C ARG A 125 8.59 0.20 4.11
N TRP A 126 7.59 -0.59 3.70
CA TRP A 126 7.50 -1.08 2.34
C TRP A 126 7.42 0.07 1.32
N ALA A 127 6.59 1.07 1.61
CA ALA A 127 6.47 2.26 0.77
C ALA A 127 7.81 2.99 0.64
N LEU A 128 8.58 3.13 1.72
CA LEU A 128 9.91 3.74 1.69
C LEU A 128 10.94 2.89 0.92
N VAL A 129 10.90 1.55 1.04
CA VAL A 129 11.73 0.68 0.20
C VAL A 129 11.46 0.93 -1.27
N ILE A 130 10.19 0.91 -1.68
CA ILE A 130 9.79 1.12 -3.08
C ILE A 130 10.16 2.54 -3.53
N PHE A 131 9.83 3.53 -2.72
CA PHE A 131 10.12 4.95 -2.99
C PHE A 131 11.60 5.17 -3.29
N TYR A 132 12.50 4.78 -2.39
CA TYR A 132 13.94 5.01 -2.58
C TYR A 132 14.55 4.21 -3.73
N ILE A 133 13.94 3.12 -4.14
CA ILE A 133 14.42 2.32 -5.28
C ILE A 133 13.87 2.86 -6.61
N GLU A 134 12.61 3.30 -6.65
CA GLU A 134 11.97 3.70 -7.91
C GLU A 134 12.28 5.13 -8.34
N ILE A 135 12.57 6.06 -7.40
CA ILE A 135 12.94 7.43 -7.76
C ILE A 135 14.42 7.52 -8.20
N PRO A 136 14.76 8.38 -9.17
CA PRO A 136 16.14 8.58 -9.58
C PRO A 136 17.04 9.08 -8.45
N ALA A 137 18.31 8.66 -8.44
CA ALA A 137 19.26 9.04 -7.40
C ALA A 137 19.46 10.57 -7.28
N ILE A 138 19.37 11.30 -8.42
CA ILE A 138 19.52 12.76 -8.46
C ILE A 138 18.42 13.52 -7.69
N ILE A 139 17.29 12.86 -7.41
CA ILE A 139 16.15 13.44 -6.70
C ILE A 139 15.86 12.67 -5.40
N GLY A 140 16.86 12.01 -4.83
CA GLY A 140 16.77 11.39 -3.51
C GLY A 140 16.69 9.87 -3.49
N GLY A 141 16.63 9.18 -4.64
CA GLY A 141 16.68 7.73 -4.72
C GLY A 141 17.97 7.17 -4.12
N SER A 142 17.86 6.08 -3.35
CA SER A 142 19.02 5.54 -2.64
C SER A 142 18.82 4.08 -2.26
N GLU A 143 19.64 3.21 -2.83
CA GLU A 143 19.66 1.80 -2.41
C GLU A 143 19.99 1.68 -0.92
N THR A 144 20.92 2.48 -0.41
CA THR A 144 21.31 2.45 1.00
C THR A 144 20.12 2.76 1.91
N LYS A 145 19.33 3.81 1.61
CA LYS A 145 18.13 4.11 2.38
C LYS A 145 17.09 2.98 2.27
N ALA A 146 16.89 2.42 1.09
CA ALA A 146 15.96 1.29 0.90
C ALA A 146 16.38 0.08 1.73
N GLN A 147 17.68 -0.25 1.79
CA GLN A 147 18.20 -1.33 2.61
C GLN A 147 18.00 -1.12 4.11
N VAL A 148 18.04 0.12 4.59
CA VAL A 148 17.70 0.44 5.99
C VAL A 148 16.29 -0.02 6.31
N TYR A 149 15.30 0.37 5.50
CA TYR A 149 13.90 -0.02 5.73
C TYR A 149 13.64 -1.51 5.47
N ALA A 150 14.34 -2.14 4.54
CA ALA A 150 14.30 -3.59 4.38
C ALA A 150 14.84 -4.33 5.62
N ASN A 151 15.86 -3.79 6.28
CA ASN A 151 16.38 -4.33 7.55
C ASN A 151 15.39 -4.08 8.71
N GLU A 152 14.73 -2.92 8.77
CA GLU A 152 13.67 -2.69 9.76
C GLU A 152 12.49 -3.66 9.56
N LEU A 153 12.07 -3.89 8.31
CA LEU A 153 11.07 -4.91 7.98
C LEU A 153 11.52 -6.30 8.45
N MET A 154 12.79 -6.66 8.30
CA MET A 154 13.32 -7.94 8.76
C MET A 154 13.17 -8.14 10.27
N GLN A 155 13.21 -7.07 11.06
CA GLN A 155 13.00 -7.13 12.52
C GLN A 155 11.51 -7.28 12.89
N LEU A 156 10.61 -6.73 12.05
CA LEU A 156 9.17 -6.77 12.29
C LEU A 156 8.53 -8.05 11.74
N SER A 157 8.94 -8.44 10.55
CA SER A 157 8.46 -9.61 9.82
C SER A 157 9.59 -10.15 8.94
N LYS A 158 10.07 -11.35 9.26
CA LYS A 158 11.11 -11.99 8.44
C LYS A 158 10.70 -12.16 6.98
N VAL A 159 9.41 -12.46 6.75
CA VAL A 159 8.86 -12.63 5.40
C VAL A 159 8.96 -11.33 4.63
N ASP A 160 8.48 -10.22 5.23
CA ASP A 160 8.52 -8.90 4.58
C ASP A 160 9.96 -8.43 4.36
N GLY A 161 10.85 -8.65 5.32
CA GLY A 161 12.27 -8.31 5.19
C GLY A 161 12.94 -9.05 4.02
N TYR A 162 12.71 -10.35 3.89
CA TYR A 162 13.24 -11.12 2.76
C TYR A 162 12.59 -10.72 1.44
N LEU A 163 11.29 -10.46 1.41
CA LEU A 163 10.61 -9.96 0.20
C LEU A 163 11.17 -8.59 -0.23
N ALA A 164 11.40 -7.68 0.72
CA ALA A 164 11.97 -6.36 0.44
C ALA A 164 13.39 -6.44 -0.10
N LYS A 165 14.26 -7.25 0.52
CA LYS A 165 15.62 -7.51 0.00
C LYS A 165 15.59 -8.12 -1.39
N GLY A 166 14.73 -9.11 -1.61
CA GLY A 166 14.54 -9.70 -2.93
C GLY A 166 14.05 -8.70 -3.97
N TYR A 167 13.15 -7.79 -3.61
CA TYR A 167 12.69 -6.71 -4.48
C TYR A 167 13.84 -5.78 -4.89
N ILE A 168 14.66 -5.33 -3.94
CA ILE A 168 15.84 -4.51 -4.18
C ILE A 168 16.81 -5.24 -5.14
N ASP A 169 17.08 -6.52 -4.87
CA ASP A 169 17.98 -7.32 -5.70
C ASP A 169 17.45 -7.54 -7.13
N VAL A 170 16.13 -7.72 -7.30
CA VAL A 170 15.52 -7.80 -8.64
C VAL A 170 15.68 -6.49 -9.39
N TYR A 171 15.46 -5.35 -8.75
CA TYR A 171 15.61 -4.04 -9.36
C TYR A 171 17.02 -3.82 -9.92
N PHE A 172 18.04 -4.18 -9.13
CA PHE A 172 19.45 -4.10 -9.53
C PHE A 172 19.95 -5.33 -10.31
N LYS A 173 19.06 -6.20 -10.78
CA LYS A 173 19.35 -7.39 -11.59
C LYS A 173 20.30 -8.39 -10.88
N ARG A 174 20.38 -8.37 -9.57
CA ARG A 174 21.14 -9.32 -8.75
C ARG A 174 20.30 -10.59 -8.50
N TYR A 175 19.90 -11.26 -9.56
CA TYR A 175 18.88 -12.32 -9.54
C TYR A 175 19.26 -13.53 -8.66
N LYS A 176 20.55 -13.86 -8.50
CA LYS A 176 20.99 -14.91 -7.58
C LYS A 176 20.70 -14.56 -6.11
N ASN A 177 20.95 -13.30 -5.71
CA ASN A 177 20.63 -12.84 -4.36
C ASN A 177 19.11 -12.77 -4.16
N ALA A 178 18.39 -12.29 -5.18
CA ALA A 178 16.92 -12.29 -5.17
C ALA A 178 16.35 -13.70 -4.98
N GLU A 179 16.91 -14.71 -5.64
CA GLU A 179 16.51 -16.13 -5.47
C GLU A 179 16.66 -16.57 -4.01
N ILE A 180 17.79 -16.29 -3.38
CA ILE A 180 18.04 -16.63 -1.96
C ILE A 180 16.99 -15.97 -1.07
N ASN A 181 16.77 -14.67 -1.26
CA ASN A 181 15.82 -13.89 -0.46
C ASN A 181 14.37 -14.38 -0.65
N TYR A 182 13.92 -14.57 -1.89
CA TYR A 182 12.55 -15.03 -2.15
C TYR A 182 12.30 -16.48 -1.73
N LYS A 183 13.33 -17.36 -1.81
CA LYS A 183 13.24 -18.71 -1.23
C LYS A 183 13.03 -18.65 0.28
N ASN A 184 13.82 -17.84 0.99
CA ASN A 184 13.67 -17.68 2.43
C ASN A 184 12.28 -17.13 2.80
N ALA A 185 11.81 -16.11 2.06
CA ALA A 185 10.46 -15.58 2.25
C ALA A 185 9.39 -16.66 2.04
N HIS A 186 9.52 -17.49 0.98
CA HIS A 186 8.55 -18.53 0.67
C HIS A 186 8.60 -19.68 1.67
N THR A 187 9.80 -20.12 2.09
CA THR A 187 9.95 -21.16 3.10
C THR A 187 9.31 -20.78 4.43
N ILE A 188 9.39 -19.50 4.83
CA ILE A 188 8.82 -19.02 6.10
C ILE A 188 7.32 -18.73 5.96
N GLY A 189 6.93 -18.04 4.90
CA GLY A 189 5.58 -17.49 4.75
C GLY A 189 4.59 -18.41 4.03
N ASN A 190 5.07 -19.26 3.14
CA ASN A 190 4.29 -20.19 2.29
C ASN A 190 2.94 -19.59 1.81
N SER A 191 2.96 -18.34 1.39
CA SER A 191 1.77 -17.59 0.96
C SER A 191 1.74 -17.40 -0.55
N LYS A 192 0.56 -17.06 -1.07
CA LYS A 192 0.40 -16.71 -2.49
C LYS A 192 1.40 -15.62 -2.92
N THR A 193 1.59 -14.58 -2.10
CA THR A 193 2.54 -13.50 -2.39
C THR A 193 3.97 -13.99 -2.52
N THR A 194 4.44 -14.81 -1.58
CA THR A 194 5.82 -15.34 -1.60
C THR A 194 6.02 -16.30 -2.76
N PHE A 195 5.01 -17.12 -3.07
CA PHE A 195 4.99 -17.99 -4.25
C PHE A 195 5.11 -17.16 -5.54
N GLU A 196 4.24 -16.17 -5.74
CA GLU A 196 4.21 -15.36 -6.96
C GLU A 196 5.54 -14.63 -7.22
N LYS A 197 6.19 -14.10 -6.17
CA LYS A 197 7.49 -13.43 -6.29
C LYS A 197 8.60 -14.38 -6.72
N LEU A 198 8.67 -15.57 -6.11
CA LEU A 198 9.67 -16.57 -6.47
C LEU A 198 9.39 -17.19 -7.86
N TYR A 199 8.13 -17.45 -8.17
CA TYR A 199 7.70 -17.97 -9.47
C TYR A 199 8.03 -16.99 -10.61
N ASP A 200 7.71 -15.71 -10.44
CA ASP A 200 8.05 -14.66 -11.42
C ASP A 200 9.56 -14.56 -11.65
N LEU A 201 10.34 -14.61 -10.57
CA LEU A 201 11.81 -14.61 -10.66
C LEU A 201 12.32 -15.77 -11.52
N TYR A 202 11.85 -17.00 -11.26
CA TYR A 202 12.26 -18.17 -12.03
C TYR A 202 11.82 -18.07 -13.50
N LEU A 203 10.55 -17.76 -13.73
CA LEU A 203 9.98 -17.78 -15.07
C LEU A 203 10.49 -16.62 -15.93
N ASN A 204 10.46 -15.40 -15.39
CA ASN A 204 10.63 -14.17 -16.16
C ASN A 204 12.03 -13.56 -16.08
N LYS A 205 12.76 -13.74 -14.98
CA LYS A 205 14.09 -13.15 -14.80
C LYS A 205 15.21 -14.14 -15.03
N LEU A 206 15.15 -15.31 -14.41
CA LEU A 206 16.18 -16.37 -14.54
C LEU A 206 15.95 -17.27 -15.76
N LYS A 207 14.73 -17.30 -16.34
CA LYS A 207 14.32 -18.18 -17.45
C LYS A 207 14.42 -19.68 -17.12
N GLU A 208 14.31 -20.04 -15.84
CA GLU A 208 14.40 -21.40 -15.31
C GLU A 208 13.02 -22.06 -15.19
N LYS A 209 12.39 -22.35 -16.35
CA LYS A 209 11.03 -22.91 -16.43
C LYS A 209 10.83 -24.19 -15.60
N ALA A 210 11.84 -25.05 -15.54
CA ALA A 210 11.78 -26.30 -14.75
C ALA A 210 11.61 -26.02 -13.26
N LYS A 211 12.35 -25.03 -12.70
CA LYS A 211 12.19 -24.61 -11.30
C LYS A 211 10.83 -23.96 -11.05
N ALA A 212 10.34 -23.12 -11.98
CA ALA A 212 9.03 -22.51 -11.88
C ALA A 212 7.91 -23.56 -11.83
N ASN A 213 7.94 -24.54 -12.73
CA ASN A 213 6.94 -25.61 -12.76
C ASN A 213 6.97 -26.46 -11.48
N LYS A 214 8.17 -26.84 -11.02
CA LYS A 214 8.31 -27.59 -9.77
C LYS A 214 7.77 -26.81 -8.57
N LEU A 215 8.03 -25.50 -8.49
CA LEU A 215 7.51 -24.64 -7.43
C LEU A 215 5.98 -24.61 -7.47
N LYS A 216 5.38 -24.49 -8.66
CA LYS A 216 3.93 -24.49 -8.86
C LYS A 216 3.29 -25.79 -8.41
N GLU A 217 3.83 -26.94 -8.83
CA GLU A 217 3.35 -28.28 -8.43
C GLU A 217 3.37 -28.49 -6.90
N LEU A 218 4.36 -27.91 -6.22
CA LEU A 218 4.47 -28.00 -4.76
C LEU A 218 3.49 -27.06 -4.03
N PHE A 219 3.17 -25.93 -4.63
CA PHE A 219 2.27 -24.94 -4.02
C PHE A 219 0.78 -25.26 -4.21
N GLU A 220 0.43 -25.99 -5.29
CA GLU A 220 -0.95 -26.39 -5.62
C GLU A 220 -1.39 -27.71 -4.92
N LYS A 221 -0.47 -28.41 -4.19
CA LYS A 221 -0.76 -29.58 -3.35
C LYS A 221 -1.20 -29.19 -1.95
#